data_562d5d5e8964fd71b39d32cdf4292d55
#
_entry.id   562d5d5e8964fd71b39d32cdf4292d55
#
_cell.length_a   1.000
_cell.length_b   1.000
_cell.length_c   1.000
_cell.angle_alpha   90.00
_cell.angle_beta   90.00
_cell.angle_gamma   90.00
#
_symmetry.space_group_name_H-M   'P 1'
#
loop_
_entity.id
_entity.type
_entity.pdbx_description
1 polymer ?
#
loop_
_entity_poly.entity_id
_entity_poly.type
_entity_poly.pdbx_seq_one_letter_code
_entity_poly.pdbx_strand_id
1 'polypeptide(L)'
;LAGFEALNSLIITIDNYKLKQSKSDIKKIYDALKNEEAVIIFPAGEVSRATAKGIKDPAWNKGFLNFAQNTNAPILPIFLDAKNSKTFYTISVINKTFSTLLLSHEMFNKKSKRINIKIGQIIPNENITPKGIDKKFLLNLYKKHLYSLKKGKKSFFETQSAIAHPVSRIDLLNELKKSKLIGQTSDGKKIYLYDYTEDSIVLKELGRLREVSFRKVGEGVNKKRDTDKYDIYYQHIILWDENDLEIVGSYRVGNSDFIFKNIGVKGFYSNTLFKYNEEFTPYLKDSIELGRS
;
A
#
# COMPACT_ATOMS: atom_id res chain seq x y z
N LEU A 1 22.51 -11.34 17.44
CA LEU A 1 22.00 -9.94 17.45
C LEU A 1 21.79 -9.43 18.87
N ALA A 2 21.45 -10.28 19.84
CA ALA A 2 21.25 -9.88 21.24
C ALA A 2 22.49 -9.25 21.92
N GLY A 3 23.67 -9.32 21.31
CA GLY A 3 24.88 -8.66 21.81
C GLY A 3 25.07 -7.21 21.37
N PHE A 4 24.15 -6.65 20.57
CA PHE A 4 24.18 -5.24 20.14
C PHE A 4 23.17 -4.44 20.95
N GLU A 5 23.62 -3.78 22.02
CA GLU A 5 22.74 -2.99 22.92
C GLU A 5 21.89 -1.97 22.16
N ALA A 6 22.44 -1.30 21.17
CA ALA A 6 21.71 -0.33 20.35
C ALA A 6 20.51 -0.92 19.58
N LEU A 7 20.45 -2.24 19.38
CA LEU A 7 19.36 -2.91 18.67
C LEU A 7 18.37 -3.60 19.62
N ASN A 8 18.66 -3.69 20.93
CA ASN A 8 17.83 -4.42 21.88
C ASN A 8 16.40 -3.84 21.99
N SER A 9 16.23 -2.53 21.82
CA SER A 9 14.92 -1.87 21.80
C SER A 9 14.09 -2.18 20.54
N LEU A 10 14.78 -2.58 19.44
CA LEU A 10 14.16 -2.86 18.14
C LEU A 10 13.94 -4.35 17.89
N ILE A 11 14.50 -5.23 18.75
CA ILE A 11 14.46 -6.67 18.52
C ILE A 11 13.58 -7.34 19.59
N ILE A 12 12.53 -8.01 19.13
CA ILE A 12 11.73 -8.91 19.95
C ILE A 12 12.29 -10.33 19.76
N THR A 13 12.94 -10.87 20.79
CA THR A 13 13.56 -12.20 20.73
C THR A 13 12.50 -13.28 20.90
N ILE A 14 12.36 -14.17 19.90
CA ILE A 14 11.51 -15.35 19.99
C ILE A 14 12.40 -16.59 19.99
N ASP A 15 12.30 -17.41 21.01
CA ASP A 15 13.06 -18.66 21.14
C ASP A 15 12.39 -19.77 20.32
N ASN A 16 12.93 -20.04 19.13
CA ASN A 16 12.41 -21.07 18.22
C ASN A 16 12.59 -22.51 18.71
N TYR A 17 13.38 -22.71 19.78
CA TYR A 17 13.63 -24.04 20.34
C TYR A 17 12.68 -24.39 21.48
N LYS A 18 11.99 -23.41 22.05
CA LYS A 18 10.99 -23.64 23.10
C LYS A 18 9.65 -24.05 22.50
N LEU A 19 9.06 -25.11 23.05
CA LEU A 19 7.71 -25.58 22.67
C LEU A 19 6.61 -24.54 22.97
N LYS A 20 6.82 -23.71 24.00
CA LYS A 20 5.93 -22.59 24.35
C LYS A 20 6.73 -21.29 24.35
N GLN A 21 6.27 -20.34 23.55
CA GLN A 21 6.83 -18.98 23.55
C GLN A 21 6.49 -18.25 24.86
N SER A 22 7.37 -17.33 25.26
CA SER A 22 7.09 -16.45 26.38
C SER A 22 5.83 -15.60 26.11
N LYS A 23 4.89 -15.60 27.05
CA LYS A 23 3.70 -14.73 26.95
C LYS A 23 4.07 -13.26 26.86
N SER A 24 5.17 -12.85 27.53
CA SER A 24 5.67 -11.48 27.51
C SER A 24 6.16 -11.05 26.13
N ASP A 25 6.86 -11.91 25.41
CA ASP A 25 7.38 -11.56 24.08
C ASP A 25 6.27 -11.51 23.02
N ILE A 26 5.30 -12.42 23.12
CA ILE A 26 4.09 -12.37 22.31
C ILE A 26 3.31 -11.07 22.58
N LYS A 27 3.19 -10.68 23.86
CA LYS A 27 2.51 -9.43 24.24
C LYS A 27 3.18 -8.21 23.62
N LYS A 28 4.52 -8.13 23.62
CA LYS A 28 5.26 -7.02 22.96
C LYS A 28 4.90 -6.86 21.49
N ILE A 29 4.72 -7.98 20.75
CA ILE A 29 4.32 -7.92 19.35
C ILE A 29 2.91 -7.34 19.20
N TYR A 30 1.97 -7.77 20.04
CA TYR A 30 0.61 -7.24 20.01
C TYR A 30 0.56 -5.76 20.41
N ASP A 31 1.35 -5.36 21.41
CA ASP A 31 1.40 -3.98 21.89
C ASP A 31 1.99 -3.07 20.78
N ALA A 32 3.08 -3.49 20.13
CA ALA A 32 3.66 -2.76 19.00
C ALA A 32 2.65 -2.57 17.85
N LEU A 33 1.97 -3.65 17.42
CA LEU A 33 0.97 -3.56 16.35
C LEU A 33 -0.25 -2.72 16.72
N LYS A 34 -0.69 -2.74 18.00
CA LYS A 34 -1.78 -1.88 18.50
C LYS A 34 -1.39 -0.41 18.58
N ASN A 35 -0.11 -0.12 18.79
CA ASN A 35 0.46 1.22 18.75
C ASN A 35 0.79 1.69 17.32
N GLU A 36 0.31 0.96 16.31
CA GLU A 36 0.55 1.25 14.89
C GLU A 36 2.03 1.20 14.48
N GLU A 37 2.85 0.46 15.23
CA GLU A 37 4.25 0.23 14.89
C GLU A 37 4.40 -0.89 13.86
N ALA A 38 5.41 -0.78 12.99
CA ALA A 38 5.72 -1.83 12.01
C ALA A 38 6.52 -2.97 12.66
N VAL A 39 6.04 -4.20 12.51
CA VAL A 39 6.73 -5.42 12.99
C VAL A 39 7.23 -6.25 11.82
N ILE A 40 8.55 -6.48 11.75
CA ILE A 40 9.16 -7.36 10.73
C ILE A 40 9.22 -8.78 11.27
N ILE A 41 8.62 -9.72 10.53
CA ILE A 41 8.57 -11.13 10.92
C ILE A 41 9.19 -11.98 9.81
N PHE A 42 10.06 -12.92 10.19
CA PHE A 42 10.59 -13.97 9.32
C PHE A 42 9.86 -15.29 9.63
N PRO A 43 8.81 -15.66 8.84
CA PRO A 43 7.91 -16.77 9.21
C PRO A 43 8.57 -18.14 9.29
N ALA A 44 9.71 -18.32 8.60
CA ALA A 44 10.49 -19.55 8.62
C ALA A 44 11.20 -19.79 9.97
N GLY A 45 11.45 -18.69 10.75
CA GLY A 45 12.18 -18.74 12.01
C GLY A 45 13.65 -19.12 11.90
N GLU A 46 14.13 -19.52 10.76
CA GLU A 46 15.53 -19.86 10.46
C GLU A 46 15.88 -19.55 9.00
N VAL A 47 17.16 -19.54 8.70
CA VAL A 47 17.65 -19.26 7.34
C VAL A 47 17.34 -20.38 6.36
N SER A 48 17.18 -20.02 5.07
CA SER A 48 17.01 -20.98 3.99
C SER A 48 18.21 -21.92 3.89
N ARG A 49 17.95 -23.20 3.60
CA ARG A 49 18.96 -24.24 3.48
C ARG A 49 18.91 -24.94 2.14
N ALA A 50 20.01 -25.62 1.80
CA ALA A 50 20.06 -26.46 0.60
C ALA A 50 19.17 -27.70 0.80
N THR A 51 18.37 -28.01 -0.23
CA THR A 51 17.52 -29.19 -0.33
C THR A 51 17.66 -29.82 -1.73
N ALA A 52 17.18 -31.03 -1.94
CA ALA A 52 17.13 -31.66 -3.26
C ALA A 52 16.39 -30.81 -4.32
N LYS A 53 15.50 -29.90 -3.88
CA LYS A 53 14.72 -28.98 -4.74
C LYS A 53 15.31 -27.55 -4.78
N GLY A 54 16.59 -27.38 -4.41
CA GLY A 54 17.28 -26.11 -4.33
C GLY A 54 17.22 -25.46 -2.94
N ILE A 55 17.69 -24.20 -2.84
CA ILE A 55 17.72 -23.44 -1.59
C ILE A 55 16.30 -22.97 -1.26
N LYS A 56 15.79 -23.38 -0.09
CA LYS A 56 14.43 -23.08 0.35
C LYS A 56 14.36 -22.85 1.85
N ASP A 57 13.38 -22.06 2.26
CA ASP A 57 12.99 -21.96 3.65
C ASP A 57 12.39 -23.27 4.17
N PRO A 58 12.54 -23.59 5.45
CA PRO A 58 11.74 -24.62 6.12
C PRO A 58 10.25 -24.29 6.10
N ALA A 59 9.45 -25.09 6.81
CA ALA A 59 8.02 -24.82 6.98
C ALA A 59 7.82 -23.47 7.70
N TRP A 60 6.87 -22.68 7.21
CA TRP A 60 6.54 -21.39 7.82
C TRP A 60 5.64 -21.58 9.05
N ASN A 61 5.86 -20.74 10.06
CA ASN A 61 5.05 -20.67 11.26
C ASN A 61 3.83 -19.74 11.02
N LYS A 62 2.66 -20.16 11.55
CA LYS A 62 1.41 -19.41 11.42
C LYS A 62 1.33 -18.16 12.30
N GLY A 63 2.32 -17.88 13.15
CA GLY A 63 2.30 -16.79 14.13
C GLY A 63 2.00 -15.44 13.50
N PHE A 64 2.63 -15.10 12.38
CA PHE A 64 2.43 -13.82 11.70
C PHE A 64 0.97 -13.61 11.23
N LEU A 65 0.28 -14.67 10.77
CA LEU A 65 -1.14 -14.59 10.41
C LEU A 65 -2.01 -14.31 11.61
N ASN A 66 -1.74 -14.97 12.74
CA ASN A 66 -2.50 -14.76 13.97
C ASN A 66 -2.31 -13.32 14.49
N PHE A 67 -1.08 -12.79 14.43
CA PHE A 67 -0.80 -11.40 14.83
C PHE A 67 -1.58 -10.44 13.95
N ALA A 68 -1.45 -10.55 12.64
CA ALA A 68 -2.13 -9.68 11.68
C ALA A 68 -3.67 -9.72 11.86
N GLN A 69 -4.26 -10.91 11.97
CA GLN A 69 -5.71 -11.08 12.15
C GLN A 69 -6.23 -10.47 13.47
N ASN A 70 -5.51 -10.70 14.59
CA ASN A 70 -5.99 -10.25 15.91
C ASN A 70 -5.80 -8.74 16.15
N THR A 71 -4.98 -8.08 15.34
CA THR A 71 -4.73 -6.63 15.45
C THR A 71 -5.26 -5.84 14.26
N ASN A 72 -5.92 -6.48 13.31
CA ASN A 72 -6.34 -5.90 12.04
C ASN A 72 -5.17 -5.28 11.23
N ALA A 73 -3.94 -5.71 11.50
CA ALA A 73 -2.77 -5.19 10.81
C ALA A 73 -2.67 -5.77 9.38
N PRO A 74 -2.40 -4.96 8.35
CA PRO A 74 -2.15 -5.46 7.00
C PRO A 74 -0.80 -6.18 6.92
N ILE A 75 -0.60 -6.99 5.88
CA ILE A 75 0.67 -7.69 5.63
C ILE A 75 1.35 -7.08 4.41
N LEU A 76 2.59 -6.62 4.57
CA LEU A 76 3.47 -6.20 3.48
C LEU A 76 4.51 -7.29 3.20
N PRO A 77 4.40 -8.05 2.11
CA PRO A 77 5.38 -9.07 1.76
C PRO A 77 6.66 -8.44 1.22
N ILE A 78 7.81 -8.79 1.81
CA ILE A 78 9.13 -8.28 1.40
C ILE A 78 10.04 -9.48 1.11
N PHE A 79 10.49 -9.61 -0.13
CA PHE A 79 11.43 -10.64 -0.54
C PHE A 79 12.86 -10.11 -0.51
N LEU A 80 13.73 -10.79 0.26
CA LEU A 80 15.17 -10.51 0.33
C LEU A 80 15.92 -11.52 -0.53
N ASP A 81 16.58 -11.06 -1.61
CA ASP A 81 17.42 -11.92 -2.44
C ASP A 81 18.85 -11.98 -1.87
N ALA A 82 18.96 -12.52 -0.67
CA ALA A 82 20.22 -12.77 0.00
C ALA A 82 20.55 -14.27 -0.01
N LYS A 83 21.78 -14.62 -0.39
CA LYS A 83 22.25 -16.00 -0.38
C LYS A 83 23.49 -16.09 0.51
N ASN A 84 23.62 -17.18 1.24
CA ASN A 84 24.85 -17.53 1.95
C ASN A 84 25.89 -18.13 1.00
N SER A 85 27.10 -18.38 1.49
CA SER A 85 28.16 -18.96 0.70
C SER A 85 27.85 -20.41 0.27
N LYS A 86 28.53 -20.89 -0.77
CA LYS A 86 28.43 -22.29 -1.17
C LYS A 86 28.86 -23.22 -0.03
N THR A 87 29.92 -22.85 0.71
CA THR A 87 30.42 -23.57 1.88
C THR A 87 29.33 -23.72 2.95
N PHE A 88 28.61 -22.62 3.27
CA PHE A 88 27.47 -22.69 4.20
C PHE A 88 26.43 -23.72 3.75
N TYR A 89 26.02 -23.68 2.49
CA TYR A 89 25.02 -24.61 1.97
C TYR A 89 25.49 -26.05 1.96
N THR A 90 26.74 -26.33 1.63
CA THR A 90 27.32 -27.70 1.68
C THR A 90 27.29 -28.22 3.11
N ILE A 91 27.79 -27.44 4.07
CA ILE A 91 27.80 -27.83 5.48
C ILE A 91 26.36 -27.99 6.03
N SER A 92 25.44 -27.17 5.56
CA SER A 92 24.02 -27.22 6.01
C SER A 92 23.29 -28.52 5.61
N VAL A 93 23.77 -29.21 4.59
CA VAL A 93 23.26 -30.54 4.20
C VAL A 93 23.79 -31.61 5.14
N ILE A 94 25.08 -31.50 5.57
CA ILE A 94 25.72 -32.50 6.40
C ILE A 94 25.37 -32.34 7.88
N ASN A 95 25.44 -31.10 8.38
CA ASN A 95 25.18 -30.81 9.81
C ASN A 95 24.55 -29.45 10.02
N LYS A 96 23.30 -29.46 10.52
CA LYS A 96 22.52 -28.26 10.78
C LYS A 96 23.13 -27.36 11.86
N THR A 97 23.66 -27.95 12.91
CA THR A 97 24.23 -27.21 14.07
C THR A 97 25.50 -26.47 13.67
N PHE A 98 26.42 -27.13 12.97
CA PHE A 98 27.63 -26.49 12.47
C PHE A 98 27.35 -25.37 11.49
N SER A 99 26.38 -25.53 10.59
CA SER A 99 26.00 -24.45 9.69
C SER A 99 25.38 -23.25 10.42
N THR A 100 24.72 -23.45 11.55
CA THR A 100 24.19 -22.37 12.38
C THR A 100 25.31 -21.53 13.02
N LEU A 101 26.40 -22.14 13.44
CA LEU A 101 27.58 -21.43 13.96
C LEU A 101 28.26 -20.56 12.91
N LEU A 102 28.15 -20.94 11.64
CA LEU A 102 28.69 -20.14 10.53
C LEU A 102 27.88 -18.88 10.19
N LEU A 103 26.67 -18.71 10.74
CA LEU A 103 25.80 -17.57 10.39
C LEU A 103 26.42 -16.23 10.73
N SER A 104 27.15 -16.13 11.85
CA SER A 104 27.86 -14.90 12.21
C SER A 104 28.93 -14.55 11.16
N HIS A 105 29.71 -15.54 10.74
CA HIS A 105 30.71 -15.37 9.67
C HIS A 105 30.05 -14.99 8.33
N GLU A 106 28.91 -15.64 7.96
CA GLU A 106 28.15 -15.30 6.76
C GLU A 106 27.63 -13.86 6.77
N MET A 107 27.24 -13.34 7.94
CA MET A 107 26.79 -11.95 8.09
C MET A 107 27.93 -10.98 7.73
N PHE A 108 29.13 -11.19 8.25
CA PHE A 108 30.30 -10.35 7.95
C PHE A 108 30.78 -10.49 6.49
N ASN A 109 30.64 -11.67 5.90
CA ASN A 109 30.92 -11.89 4.47
C ASN A 109 30.00 -11.11 3.52
N LYS A 110 28.93 -10.50 4.02
CA LYS A 110 28.03 -9.62 3.25
C LYS A 110 28.49 -8.16 3.23
N LYS A 111 29.52 -7.80 3.98
CA LYS A 111 30.06 -6.44 3.98
C LYS A 111 30.34 -5.99 2.54
N SER A 112 29.85 -4.80 2.19
CA SER A 112 30.00 -4.21 0.85
C SER A 112 29.30 -4.97 -0.30
N LYS A 113 28.46 -5.97 -0.03
CA LYS A 113 27.67 -6.65 -1.06
C LYS A 113 26.28 -6.03 -1.17
N ARG A 114 25.81 -5.83 -2.41
CA ARG A 114 24.44 -5.37 -2.67
C ARG A 114 23.44 -6.51 -2.42
N ILE A 115 22.43 -6.24 -1.63
CA ILE A 115 21.30 -7.14 -1.39
C ILE A 115 20.07 -6.55 -2.11
N ASN A 116 19.49 -7.32 -3.01
CA ASN A 116 18.28 -6.91 -3.72
C ASN A 116 17.04 -7.19 -2.85
N ILE A 117 16.22 -6.17 -2.70
CA ILE A 117 14.95 -6.24 -1.96
C ILE A 117 13.81 -6.05 -2.96
N LYS A 118 12.81 -6.93 -2.91
CA LYS A 118 11.56 -6.78 -3.66
C LYS A 118 10.42 -6.59 -2.69
N ILE A 119 9.80 -5.40 -2.71
CA ILE A 119 8.65 -5.05 -1.87
C ILE A 119 7.40 -5.32 -2.70
N GLY A 120 6.49 -6.13 -2.17
CA GLY A 120 5.19 -6.40 -2.76
C GLY A 120 4.17 -5.30 -2.45
N GLN A 121 2.92 -5.55 -2.82
CA GLN A 121 1.81 -4.68 -2.44
C GLN A 121 1.24 -5.13 -1.08
N ILE A 122 0.62 -4.20 -0.38
CA ILE A 122 -0.04 -4.47 0.90
C ILE A 122 -1.21 -5.43 0.68
N ILE A 123 -1.29 -6.48 1.50
CA ILE A 123 -2.45 -7.36 1.62
C ILE A 123 -3.25 -6.81 2.80
N PRO A 124 -4.42 -6.18 2.58
CA PRO A 124 -5.24 -5.62 3.64
C PRO A 124 -5.84 -6.74 4.51
N ASN A 125 -6.24 -6.40 5.73
CA ASN A 125 -6.66 -7.40 6.72
C ASN A 125 -7.81 -8.30 6.24
N GLU A 126 -8.79 -7.74 5.55
CA GLU A 126 -9.94 -8.45 4.99
C GLU A 126 -9.54 -9.55 3.97
N ASN A 127 -8.37 -9.40 3.34
CA ASN A 127 -7.86 -10.32 2.31
C ASN A 127 -6.77 -11.27 2.82
N ILE A 128 -6.40 -11.18 4.11
CA ILE A 128 -5.36 -12.03 4.73
C ILE A 128 -5.79 -13.49 4.74
N THR A 129 -7.07 -13.77 5.01
CA THR A 129 -7.60 -15.13 5.10
C THR A 129 -8.88 -15.25 4.29
N PRO A 130 -8.79 -15.62 3.01
CA PRO A 130 -9.96 -15.90 2.20
C PRO A 130 -10.82 -17.00 2.84
N LYS A 131 -12.14 -16.85 2.79
CA LYS A 131 -13.08 -17.80 3.39
C LYS A 131 -12.89 -19.21 2.83
N GLY A 132 -12.97 -20.23 3.69
CA GLY A 132 -12.93 -21.63 3.29
C GLY A 132 -11.54 -22.20 2.99
N ILE A 133 -10.47 -21.46 3.22
CA ILE A 133 -9.10 -21.94 2.98
C ILE A 133 -8.48 -22.52 4.25
N ASP A 134 -7.97 -23.77 4.15
CA ASP A 134 -7.18 -24.39 5.22
C ASP A 134 -5.92 -23.60 5.56
N LYS A 135 -5.60 -23.47 6.86
CA LYS A 135 -4.45 -22.69 7.35
C LYS A 135 -3.10 -23.16 6.79
N LYS A 136 -2.92 -24.47 6.62
CA LYS A 136 -1.68 -25.03 6.06
C LYS A 136 -1.52 -24.69 4.58
N PHE A 137 -2.62 -24.75 3.82
CA PHE A 137 -2.65 -24.30 2.43
C PHE A 137 -2.37 -22.81 2.33
N LEU A 138 -2.99 -22.01 3.18
CA LEU A 138 -2.79 -20.56 3.24
C LEU A 138 -1.32 -20.18 3.48
N LEU A 139 -0.63 -20.82 4.45
CA LEU A 139 0.79 -20.61 4.68
C LEU A 139 1.64 -20.93 3.44
N ASN A 140 1.33 -22.02 2.74
CA ASN A 140 2.02 -22.35 1.50
C ASN A 140 1.73 -21.32 0.40
N LEU A 141 0.53 -20.77 0.35
CA LEU A 141 0.16 -19.71 -0.60
C LEU A 141 0.95 -18.44 -0.33
N TYR A 142 1.06 -17.99 0.93
CA TYR A 142 1.91 -16.85 1.32
C TYR A 142 3.37 -17.07 0.94
N LYS A 143 3.90 -18.26 1.23
CA LYS A 143 5.27 -18.62 0.86
C LYS A 143 5.46 -18.56 -0.67
N LYS A 144 4.54 -19.13 -1.43
CA LYS A 144 4.56 -19.12 -2.89
C LYS A 144 4.42 -17.69 -3.43
N HIS A 145 3.57 -16.86 -2.81
CA HIS A 145 3.41 -15.45 -3.15
C HIS A 145 4.72 -14.68 -2.95
N LEU A 146 5.36 -14.81 -1.79
CA LEU A 146 6.63 -14.14 -1.51
C LEU A 146 7.70 -14.50 -2.55
N TYR A 147 7.86 -15.79 -2.87
CA TYR A 147 8.83 -16.22 -3.89
C TYR A 147 8.45 -15.79 -5.31
N SER A 148 7.17 -15.51 -5.59
CA SER A 148 6.72 -15.01 -6.88
C SER A 148 7.11 -13.55 -7.13
N LEU A 149 7.29 -12.75 -6.07
CA LEU A 149 7.75 -11.37 -6.15
C LEU A 149 9.13 -11.26 -6.83
N LYS A 150 10.02 -12.22 -6.57
CA LYS A 150 11.32 -12.29 -7.25
C LYS A 150 11.18 -12.30 -8.78
N LYS A 151 10.13 -12.94 -9.28
CA LYS A 151 9.86 -13.12 -10.71
C LYS A 151 8.93 -12.05 -11.31
N GLY A 152 8.54 -11.03 -10.52
CA GLY A 152 7.59 -9.99 -10.95
C GLY A 152 6.19 -10.52 -11.29
N LYS A 153 5.77 -11.67 -10.74
CA LYS A 153 4.46 -12.24 -11.01
C LYS A 153 3.36 -11.52 -10.24
N LYS A 154 2.12 -11.55 -10.77
CA LYS A 154 0.94 -11.02 -10.10
C LYS A 154 0.75 -11.65 -8.71
N SER A 155 0.15 -10.89 -7.80
CA SER A 155 -0.24 -11.36 -6.48
C SER A 155 -1.22 -12.53 -6.56
N PHE A 156 -1.14 -13.42 -5.56
CA PHE A 156 -2.16 -14.45 -5.30
C PHE A 156 -3.27 -13.94 -4.38
N PHE A 157 -3.11 -12.74 -3.85
CA PHE A 157 -4.05 -12.07 -2.95
C PHE A 157 -4.55 -10.80 -3.59
N GLU A 158 -5.72 -10.36 -3.21
CA GLU A 158 -6.15 -8.98 -3.48
C GLU A 158 -5.29 -8.04 -2.66
N THR A 159 -4.70 -7.07 -3.32
CA THR A 159 -3.69 -6.18 -2.74
C THR A 159 -4.04 -4.72 -2.99
N GLN A 160 -3.51 -3.86 -2.11
CA GLN A 160 -3.60 -2.41 -2.25
C GLN A 160 -2.22 -1.83 -2.55
N SER A 161 -2.17 -0.86 -3.46
CA SER A 161 -0.98 -0.03 -3.61
C SER A 161 -0.85 0.91 -2.42
N ALA A 162 0.38 1.20 -2.00
CA ALA A 162 0.60 2.29 -1.06
C ALA A 162 0.06 3.60 -1.66
N ILE A 163 -0.60 4.43 -0.84
CA ILE A 163 -1.04 5.76 -1.26
C ILE A 163 0.20 6.59 -1.58
N ALA A 164 0.11 7.44 -2.61
CA ALA A 164 1.20 8.31 -2.99
C ALA A 164 1.62 9.24 -1.85
N HIS A 165 2.89 9.67 -1.84
CA HIS A 165 3.31 10.75 -0.96
C HIS A 165 2.62 12.07 -1.33
N PRO A 166 2.40 12.97 -0.36
CA PRO A 166 1.94 14.33 -0.63
C PRO A 166 2.86 15.03 -1.64
N VAL A 167 2.30 15.92 -2.43
CA VAL A 167 3.08 16.79 -3.32
C VAL A 167 3.67 17.95 -2.54
N SER A 168 4.59 18.71 -3.15
CA SER A 168 5.11 19.94 -2.58
C SER A 168 3.98 20.97 -2.40
N ARG A 169 3.76 21.44 -1.18
CA ARG A 169 2.72 22.42 -0.85
C ARG A 169 2.92 23.75 -1.58
N ILE A 170 4.16 24.16 -1.80
CA ILE A 170 4.51 25.38 -2.54
C ILE A 170 4.17 25.25 -4.02
N ASP A 171 4.52 24.10 -4.63
CA ASP A 171 4.22 23.87 -6.04
C ASP A 171 2.70 23.77 -6.28
N LEU A 172 1.99 23.13 -5.33
CA LEU A 172 0.53 23.05 -5.32
C LEU A 172 -0.10 24.45 -5.29
N LEU A 173 0.35 25.33 -4.38
CA LEU A 173 -0.09 26.72 -4.30
C LEU A 173 0.18 27.49 -5.59
N ASN A 174 1.38 27.32 -6.15
CA ASN A 174 1.79 28.02 -7.38
C ASN A 174 0.92 27.62 -8.58
N GLU A 175 0.51 26.35 -8.66
CA GLU A 175 -0.41 25.90 -9.70
C GLU A 175 -1.85 26.40 -9.45
N LEU A 176 -2.36 26.30 -8.20
CA LEU A 176 -3.68 26.80 -7.83
C LEU A 176 -3.84 28.30 -8.07
N LYS A 177 -2.84 29.12 -7.81
CA LYS A 177 -2.89 30.58 -8.06
C LYS A 177 -3.07 30.95 -9.53
N LYS A 178 -2.84 30.05 -10.47
CA LYS A 178 -3.12 30.26 -11.90
C LYS A 178 -4.60 29.99 -12.24
N SER A 179 -5.34 29.40 -11.30
CA SER A 179 -6.75 29.08 -11.49
C SER A 179 -7.65 30.26 -11.12
N LYS A 180 -8.90 30.20 -11.56
CA LYS A 180 -9.88 31.24 -11.29
C LYS A 180 -10.32 31.20 -9.83
N LEU A 181 -10.07 32.26 -9.08
CA LEU A 181 -10.67 32.46 -7.76
C LEU A 181 -12.16 32.79 -7.93
N ILE A 182 -13.05 31.99 -7.38
CA ILE A 182 -14.51 32.15 -7.52
C ILE A 182 -15.20 32.56 -6.22
N GLY A 183 -14.50 32.48 -5.08
CA GLY A 183 -15.07 32.86 -3.81
C GLY A 183 -14.13 32.65 -2.63
N GLN A 184 -14.66 33.00 -1.45
CA GLN A 184 -13.99 32.84 -0.17
C GLN A 184 -15.04 32.50 0.89
N THR A 185 -14.68 31.62 1.82
CA THR A 185 -15.53 31.28 2.96
C THR A 185 -15.44 32.34 4.07
N SER A 186 -16.38 32.32 5.00
CA SER A 186 -16.39 33.28 6.14
C SER A 186 -15.17 33.15 7.05
N ASP A 187 -14.54 31.97 7.09
CA ASP A 187 -13.30 31.68 7.84
C ASP A 187 -12.02 31.91 7.01
N GLY A 188 -12.14 32.54 5.84
CA GLY A 188 -11.01 33.03 5.04
C GLY A 188 -10.43 32.04 4.03
N LYS A 189 -10.97 30.82 3.91
CA LYS A 189 -10.48 29.85 2.92
C LYS A 189 -10.90 30.25 1.51
N LYS A 190 -10.01 30.05 0.55
CA LYS A 190 -10.23 30.43 -0.86
C LYS A 190 -10.87 29.28 -1.66
N ILE A 191 -11.78 29.64 -2.56
CA ILE A 191 -12.45 28.70 -3.46
C ILE A 191 -11.95 28.97 -4.88
N TYR A 192 -11.25 27.98 -5.44
CA TYR A 192 -10.74 28.01 -6.80
C TYR A 192 -11.56 27.12 -7.73
N LEU A 193 -11.76 27.56 -8.97
CA LEU A 193 -12.20 26.72 -10.07
C LEU A 193 -10.99 26.38 -10.92
N TYR A 194 -10.60 25.10 -10.85
CA TYR A 194 -9.39 24.58 -11.49
C TYR A 194 -9.75 23.80 -12.76
N ASP A 195 -9.06 24.12 -13.85
CA ASP A 195 -9.07 23.38 -15.10
C ASP A 195 -7.79 22.51 -15.17
N TYR A 196 -7.93 21.29 -15.67
CA TYR A 196 -6.80 20.37 -15.79
C TYR A 196 -5.70 20.93 -16.71
N THR A 197 -4.46 20.77 -16.27
CA THR A 197 -3.27 21.00 -17.07
C THR A 197 -2.43 19.72 -17.14
N GLU A 198 -1.67 19.54 -18.22
CA GLU A 198 -0.80 18.37 -18.36
C GLU A 198 0.19 18.31 -17.19
N ASP A 199 0.43 17.09 -16.68
CA ASP A 199 1.28 16.82 -15.50
C ASP A 199 0.87 17.53 -14.20
N SER A 200 -0.39 17.95 -14.08
CA SER A 200 -0.95 18.67 -12.95
C SER A 200 -0.53 18.13 -11.59
N ILE A 201 0.06 19.01 -10.76
CA ILE A 201 0.35 18.75 -9.34
C ILE A 201 -0.94 18.76 -8.53
N VAL A 202 -1.87 19.67 -8.87
CA VAL A 202 -3.19 19.77 -8.24
C VAL A 202 -3.95 18.45 -8.42
N LEU A 203 -4.05 17.92 -9.64
CA LEU A 203 -4.75 16.66 -9.86
C LEU A 203 -4.06 15.47 -9.17
N LYS A 204 -2.72 15.46 -9.11
CA LYS A 204 -1.96 14.45 -8.37
C LYS A 204 -2.32 14.46 -6.88
N GLU A 205 -2.46 15.63 -6.27
CA GLU A 205 -2.84 15.76 -4.86
C GLU A 205 -4.31 15.46 -4.62
N LEU A 206 -5.22 15.95 -5.47
CA LEU A 206 -6.65 15.59 -5.41
C LEU A 206 -6.84 14.08 -5.45
N GLY A 207 -6.19 13.39 -6.39
CA GLY A 207 -6.25 11.94 -6.48
C GLY A 207 -5.70 11.22 -5.25
N ARG A 208 -4.65 11.78 -4.62
CA ARG A 208 -4.12 11.27 -3.35
C ARG A 208 -5.11 11.43 -2.21
N LEU A 209 -5.66 12.63 -2.03
CA LEU A 209 -6.61 12.94 -0.95
C LEU A 209 -7.91 12.15 -1.09
N ARG A 210 -8.42 11.98 -2.32
CA ARG A 210 -9.58 11.12 -2.60
C ARG A 210 -9.31 9.68 -2.17
N GLU A 211 -8.16 9.12 -2.55
CA GLU A 211 -7.80 7.76 -2.14
C GLU A 211 -7.64 7.63 -0.63
N VAL A 212 -7.08 8.65 0.06
CA VAL A 212 -7.00 8.68 1.53
C VAL A 212 -8.39 8.65 2.16
N SER A 213 -9.32 9.48 1.68
CA SER A 213 -10.67 9.61 2.25
C SER A 213 -11.54 8.39 1.92
N PHE A 214 -11.63 8.00 0.66
CA PHE A 214 -12.49 6.91 0.23
C PHE A 214 -12.00 5.54 0.71
N ARG A 215 -10.68 5.33 0.78
CA ARG A 215 -10.13 4.07 1.32
C ARG A 215 -10.50 3.85 2.79
N LYS A 216 -10.58 4.93 3.60
CA LYS A 216 -10.99 4.83 5.00
C LYS A 216 -12.40 4.29 5.19
N VAL A 217 -13.29 4.54 4.22
CA VAL A 217 -14.69 4.06 4.25
C VAL A 217 -14.93 2.84 3.33
N GLY A 218 -13.85 2.22 2.81
CA GLY A 218 -13.93 1.03 1.98
C GLY A 218 -14.29 1.28 0.50
N GLU A 219 -14.31 2.54 0.06
CA GLU A 219 -14.68 2.96 -1.30
C GLU A 219 -13.45 3.36 -2.16
N GLY A 220 -12.25 3.20 -1.63
CA GLY A 220 -11.01 3.49 -2.35
C GLY A 220 -10.79 2.58 -3.55
N VAL A 221 -10.09 3.09 -4.55
CA VAL A 221 -9.76 2.32 -5.77
C VAL A 221 -8.53 1.42 -5.60
N ASN A 222 -7.94 1.37 -4.41
CA ASN A 222 -6.75 0.58 -4.06
C ASN A 222 -5.50 0.90 -4.90
N LYS A 223 -5.43 2.12 -5.45
CA LYS A 223 -4.31 2.65 -6.23
C LYS A 223 -3.54 3.71 -5.44
N LYS A 224 -2.44 4.18 -6.02
CA LYS A 224 -1.66 5.29 -5.43
C LYS A 224 -2.45 6.59 -5.36
N ARG A 225 -3.37 6.79 -6.31
CA ARG A 225 -4.24 7.97 -6.45
C ARG A 225 -5.56 7.53 -7.07
N ASP A 226 -6.66 8.11 -6.64
CA ASP A 226 -7.96 7.96 -7.26
C ASP A 226 -8.14 9.05 -8.32
N THR A 227 -7.68 8.75 -9.53
CA THR A 227 -7.86 9.58 -10.72
C THR A 227 -8.43 8.73 -11.85
N ASP A 228 -9.25 9.32 -12.70
CA ASP A 228 -9.86 8.67 -13.84
C ASP A 228 -9.83 9.56 -15.11
N LYS A 229 -10.30 9.02 -16.22
CA LYS A 229 -10.34 9.73 -17.52
C LYS A 229 -11.21 10.97 -17.53
N TYR A 230 -12.14 11.12 -16.61
CA TYR A 230 -13.04 12.26 -16.50
C TYR A 230 -12.33 13.48 -15.90
N ASP A 231 -11.33 13.28 -15.06
CA ASP A 231 -10.59 14.35 -14.40
C ASP A 231 -9.90 15.31 -15.35
N ILE A 232 -9.62 14.89 -16.60
CA ILE A 232 -8.89 15.68 -17.61
C ILE A 232 -9.78 16.70 -18.35
N TYR A 233 -11.10 16.57 -18.31
CA TYR A 233 -12.01 17.49 -18.97
C TYR A 233 -13.17 17.98 -18.08
N TYR A 234 -13.23 17.48 -16.84
CA TYR A 234 -14.03 18.08 -15.78
C TYR A 234 -13.23 19.16 -15.09
N GLN A 235 -13.92 20.17 -14.58
CA GLN A 235 -13.35 21.16 -13.70
C GLN A 235 -13.34 20.65 -12.26
N HIS A 236 -12.55 21.30 -11.40
CA HIS A 236 -12.51 20.99 -9.97
C HIS A 236 -12.74 22.27 -9.17
N ILE A 237 -13.77 22.29 -8.33
CA ILE A 237 -13.92 23.29 -7.29
C ILE A 237 -13.04 22.84 -6.13
N ILE A 238 -12.13 23.71 -5.69
CA ILE A 238 -11.14 23.38 -4.66
C ILE A 238 -11.24 24.42 -3.54
N LEU A 239 -11.47 23.93 -2.32
CA LEU A 239 -11.40 24.72 -1.11
C LEU A 239 -9.96 24.64 -0.58
N TRP A 240 -9.30 25.80 -0.50
CA TRP A 240 -7.89 25.95 -0.15
C TRP A 240 -7.69 26.71 1.13
N ASP A 241 -6.91 26.17 2.07
CA ASP A 241 -6.45 26.87 3.26
C ASP A 241 -5.06 27.46 3.02
N GLU A 242 -4.93 28.79 3.09
CA GLU A 242 -3.65 29.49 2.91
C GLU A 242 -2.74 29.40 4.12
N ASN A 243 -3.26 29.18 5.33
CA ASN A 243 -2.46 29.09 6.53
C ASN A 243 -1.72 27.75 6.59
N ASP A 244 -2.43 26.67 6.31
CA ASP A 244 -1.88 25.32 6.36
C ASP A 244 -1.33 24.84 5.01
N LEU A 245 -1.52 25.63 3.95
CA LEU A 245 -1.14 25.31 2.56
C LEU A 245 -1.66 23.95 2.12
N GLU A 246 -2.97 23.73 2.31
CA GLU A 246 -3.59 22.44 1.99
C GLU A 246 -4.97 22.56 1.33
N ILE A 247 -5.34 21.51 0.61
CA ILE A 247 -6.67 21.32 0.07
C ILE A 247 -7.56 20.76 1.19
N VAL A 248 -8.57 21.52 1.60
CA VAL A 248 -9.53 21.13 2.65
C VAL A 248 -10.67 20.30 2.10
N GLY A 249 -11.08 20.58 0.87
CA GLY A 249 -12.16 19.87 0.19
C GLY A 249 -12.19 20.15 -1.30
N SER A 250 -12.88 19.29 -2.04
CA SER A 250 -13.04 19.50 -3.48
C SER A 250 -14.29 18.83 -4.03
N TYR A 251 -14.81 19.38 -5.12
CA TYR A 251 -15.81 18.75 -5.98
C TYR A 251 -15.31 18.67 -7.41
N ARG A 252 -15.57 17.56 -8.08
CA ARG A 252 -15.43 17.45 -9.53
C ARG A 252 -16.71 17.94 -10.19
N VAL A 253 -16.59 18.85 -11.16
CA VAL A 253 -17.71 19.52 -11.82
C VAL A 253 -17.65 19.28 -13.31
N GLY A 254 -18.62 18.60 -13.87
CA GLY A 254 -18.81 18.44 -15.30
C GLY A 254 -19.73 19.54 -15.85
N ASN A 255 -19.22 20.40 -16.74
CA ASN A 255 -20.05 21.31 -17.50
C ASN A 255 -20.79 20.50 -18.57
N SER A 256 -22.08 20.30 -18.38
CA SER A 256 -22.88 19.40 -19.21
C SER A 256 -23.01 19.88 -20.66
N ASP A 257 -23.10 21.18 -20.91
CA ASP A 257 -23.15 21.72 -22.26
C ASP A 257 -21.83 21.44 -23.03
N PHE A 258 -20.70 21.68 -22.38
CA PHE A 258 -19.38 21.36 -22.94
C PHE A 258 -19.23 19.87 -23.22
N ILE A 259 -19.57 19.00 -22.24
CA ILE A 259 -19.44 17.55 -22.37
C ILE A 259 -20.35 17.03 -23.47
N PHE A 260 -21.61 17.47 -23.48
CA PHE A 260 -22.58 17.01 -24.46
C PHE A 260 -22.17 17.39 -25.90
N LYS A 261 -21.71 18.63 -26.14
CA LYS A 261 -21.30 19.13 -27.46
C LYS A 261 -20.01 18.45 -27.95
N ASN A 262 -19.04 18.21 -27.08
CA ASN A 262 -17.70 17.77 -27.51
C ASN A 262 -17.51 16.26 -27.44
N ILE A 263 -18.20 15.55 -26.50
CA ILE A 263 -17.99 14.15 -26.21
C ILE A 263 -19.29 13.35 -26.37
N GLY A 264 -20.43 13.99 -26.22
CA GLY A 264 -21.74 13.37 -26.17
C GLY A 264 -22.07 12.74 -24.81
N VAL A 265 -23.20 12.03 -24.77
CA VAL A 265 -23.70 11.39 -23.51
C VAL A 265 -22.68 10.48 -22.84
N LYS A 266 -21.81 9.82 -23.59
CA LYS A 266 -20.74 8.96 -23.08
C LYS A 266 -19.67 9.71 -22.28
N GLY A 267 -19.62 11.01 -22.37
CA GLY A 267 -18.73 11.88 -21.60
C GLY A 267 -19.15 12.07 -20.14
N PHE A 268 -20.36 11.75 -19.77
CA PHE A 268 -20.82 11.86 -18.40
C PHE A 268 -20.40 10.65 -17.55
N TYR A 269 -19.89 10.90 -16.34
CA TYR A 269 -19.56 9.83 -15.42
C TYR A 269 -20.82 9.05 -15.01
N SER A 270 -21.91 9.77 -14.74
CA SER A 270 -23.21 9.20 -14.37
C SER A 270 -23.78 8.27 -15.45
N ASN A 271 -23.41 8.43 -16.73
CA ASN A 271 -23.77 7.49 -17.79
C ASN A 271 -23.13 6.09 -17.62
N THR A 272 -22.13 5.95 -16.74
CA THR A 272 -21.59 4.64 -16.34
C THR A 272 -22.48 3.91 -15.35
N LEU A 273 -23.31 4.66 -14.62
CA LEU A 273 -24.18 4.18 -13.54
C LEU A 273 -25.62 4.05 -14.00
N PHE A 274 -26.07 4.96 -14.88
CA PHE A 274 -27.45 5.07 -15.36
C PHE A 274 -27.50 5.16 -16.86
N LYS A 275 -28.62 4.78 -17.46
CA LYS A 275 -28.95 5.04 -18.85
C LYS A 275 -29.92 6.20 -18.90
N TYR A 276 -29.58 7.25 -19.62
CA TYR A 276 -30.48 8.36 -19.86
C TYR A 276 -31.50 7.96 -20.94
N ASN A 277 -32.77 8.29 -20.67
CA ASN A 277 -33.83 8.21 -21.68
C ASN A 277 -33.84 9.46 -22.56
N GLU A 278 -34.60 9.42 -23.65
CA GLU A 278 -34.67 10.54 -24.60
C GLU A 278 -35.30 11.79 -23.96
N GLU A 279 -36.22 11.61 -23.03
CA GLU A 279 -36.91 12.71 -22.32
C GLU A 279 -35.97 13.49 -21.40
N PHE A 280 -34.93 12.85 -20.87
CA PHE A 280 -33.93 13.47 -19.99
C PHE A 280 -32.84 14.23 -20.75
N THR A 281 -32.60 13.87 -22.01
CA THR A 281 -31.52 14.44 -22.83
C THR A 281 -31.55 15.98 -22.91
N PRO A 282 -32.70 16.66 -23.05
CA PRO A 282 -32.74 18.12 -23.07
C PRO A 282 -32.19 18.76 -21.79
N TYR A 283 -32.45 18.15 -20.62
CA TYR A 283 -32.01 18.68 -19.32
C TYR A 283 -30.47 18.55 -19.13
N LEU A 284 -29.83 17.61 -19.82
CA LEU A 284 -28.38 17.48 -19.76
C LEU A 284 -27.62 18.71 -20.25
N LYS A 285 -28.21 19.51 -21.17
CA LYS A 285 -27.55 20.68 -21.75
C LYS A 285 -27.41 21.85 -20.76
N ASP A 286 -28.36 21.97 -19.81
CA ASP A 286 -28.46 23.10 -18.88
C ASP A 286 -28.16 22.69 -17.44
N SER A 287 -27.40 21.61 -17.27
CA SER A 287 -27.04 21.06 -15.95
C SER A 287 -25.53 21.05 -15.70
N ILE A 288 -25.17 20.74 -14.48
CA ILE A 288 -23.82 20.42 -14.09
C ILE A 288 -23.80 19.05 -13.41
N GLU A 289 -22.79 18.26 -13.66
CA GLU A 289 -22.60 17.00 -12.98
C GLU A 289 -21.59 17.17 -11.85
N LEU A 290 -22.00 16.88 -10.61
CA LEU A 290 -21.12 16.92 -9.45
C LEU A 290 -20.70 15.51 -9.04
N GLY A 291 -19.45 15.37 -8.66
CA GLY A 291 -18.93 14.11 -8.17
C GLY A 291 -17.63 14.26 -7.39
N ARG A 292 -17.18 13.17 -6.81
CA ARG A 292 -15.91 13.12 -6.05
C ARG A 292 -15.87 14.16 -4.93
N SER A 293 -16.94 14.27 -4.16
CA SER A 293 -17.02 15.11 -2.95
C SER A 293 -16.30 14.48 -1.77
#